data_207f4d34197a346f65a05d46b8083e5d
#
_entry.id   207f4d34197a346f65a05d46b8083e5d
#
_cell.length_a   1.000
_cell.length_b   1.000
_cell.length_c   1.000
_cell.angle_alpha   90.00
_cell.angle_beta   90.00
_cell.angle_gamma   90.00
#
_symmetry.space_group_name_H-M   'P 1'
#
loop_
_entity.id
_entity.type
_entity.pdbx_description
1 polymer ?
#
loop_
_entity_poly.entity_id
_entity_poly.type
_entity_poly.pdbx_seq_one_letter_code
_entity_poly.pdbx_strand_id
1 'polypeptide(L)'
;MIKGIIYLQLVFFLCFACKYSIGDAPNFISGCGLTFLSSTQINNQLYEVVVSSKQVLGNQTVRILLPTDYFTSGSRRRYPSLYLLHGATDNATTWTRPGKGEAQNITGNASLITVMPNGDRFGFYTNWVLPGQSAPQNWRTFHMEELVPWIDLNLRTIAKKEGRAIAGLSMGGFGAMHYAEAYSDNFIYGASFSGVLNLLDPRVQTLVLNLPGKDNPLIGPFGYPTSPITSTGWFAADTIAHAAELRNISIALLAGNASTFEATLGDGSFRLHDVLVALNVPVYFHPYGNGQSIGHGCNGDHNWGCFNAALNEVFPRIMAALQQQY
;
A
#
# COMPACT_ATOMS: atom_id res chain seq x y z
N MET A 1 -41.89 38.52 -9.42
CA MET A 1 -41.48 37.45 -10.34
C MET A 1 -40.06 37.75 -10.79
N ILE A 2 -39.06 37.12 -10.16
CA ILE A 2 -37.65 37.23 -10.58
C ILE A 2 -37.19 35.81 -10.80
N LYS A 3 -36.90 35.50 -12.08
CA LYS A 3 -36.38 34.19 -12.49
C LYS A 3 -34.87 34.17 -12.22
N GLY A 4 -34.45 33.33 -11.28
CA GLY A 4 -33.02 32.97 -11.07
C GLY A 4 -32.56 31.97 -12.12
N ILE A 5 -31.58 32.33 -12.91
CA ILE A 5 -30.89 31.46 -13.87
C ILE A 5 -29.76 30.79 -13.11
N ILE A 6 -29.86 29.46 -12.97
CA ILE A 6 -28.78 28.64 -12.42
C ILE A 6 -27.84 28.32 -13.60
N TYR A 7 -26.61 28.82 -13.54
CA TYR A 7 -25.53 28.42 -14.46
C TYR A 7 -24.93 27.10 -13.95
N LEU A 8 -25.23 26.02 -14.67
CA LEU A 8 -24.57 24.74 -14.50
C LEU A 8 -23.23 24.80 -15.27
N GLN A 9 -22.12 24.96 -14.57
CA GLN A 9 -20.79 24.82 -15.17
C GLN A 9 -20.50 23.35 -15.41
N LEU A 10 -20.64 22.92 -16.67
CA LEU A 10 -20.08 21.65 -17.13
C LEU A 10 -18.56 21.83 -17.27
N VAL A 11 -17.81 21.23 -16.35
CA VAL A 11 -16.35 21.06 -16.51
C VAL A 11 -16.12 19.89 -17.47
N PHE A 12 -15.83 20.22 -18.72
CA PHE A 12 -15.34 19.22 -19.69
C PHE A 12 -13.91 18.83 -19.31
N PHE A 13 -13.73 17.63 -18.75
CA PHE A 13 -12.43 16.97 -18.72
C PHE A 13 -12.05 16.57 -20.16
N LEU A 14 -11.20 17.34 -20.78
CA LEU A 14 -10.53 16.95 -22.02
C LEU A 14 -9.55 15.81 -21.68
N CYS A 15 -9.99 14.58 -21.91
CA CYS A 15 -9.12 13.41 -21.88
C CYS A 15 -8.15 13.51 -23.08
N PHE A 16 -6.94 14.02 -22.85
CA PHE A 16 -5.85 13.88 -23.81
C PHE A 16 -5.49 12.40 -23.93
N ALA A 17 -5.91 11.75 -25.01
CA ALA A 17 -5.45 10.43 -25.35
C ALA A 17 -3.93 10.49 -25.60
N CYS A 18 -3.15 10.03 -24.61
CA CYS A 18 -1.71 9.87 -24.75
C CYS A 18 -1.44 8.84 -25.87
N LYS A 19 -0.82 9.27 -26.98
CA LYS A 19 -0.38 8.37 -28.06
C LYS A 19 0.89 7.66 -27.58
N TYR A 20 0.76 6.44 -27.11
CA TYR A 20 1.92 5.56 -26.90
C TYR A 20 2.31 4.93 -28.25
N SER A 21 3.56 5.12 -28.69
CA SER A 21 4.14 4.34 -29.76
C SER A 21 4.58 2.97 -29.22
N ILE A 22 4.46 1.94 -30.05
CA ILE A 22 4.89 0.58 -29.70
C ILE A 22 6.42 0.61 -29.60
N GLY A 23 6.97 0.34 -28.42
CA GLY A 23 8.41 0.24 -28.18
C GLY A 23 9.05 1.36 -27.35
N ASP A 24 8.30 2.41 -26.96
CA ASP A 24 8.84 3.50 -26.13
C ASP A 24 8.61 3.25 -24.64
N ALA A 25 9.58 3.67 -23.80
CA ALA A 25 9.43 3.72 -22.35
C ALA A 25 8.21 4.58 -21.98
N PRO A 26 7.56 4.35 -20.80
CA PRO A 26 6.45 5.21 -20.36
C PRO A 26 6.91 6.67 -20.31
N ASN A 27 6.13 7.56 -20.92
CA ASN A 27 6.39 8.99 -20.85
C ASN A 27 5.64 9.56 -19.66
N PHE A 28 6.32 9.67 -18.53
CA PHE A 28 5.74 10.22 -17.30
C PHE A 28 5.65 11.73 -17.36
N ILE A 29 4.53 12.28 -16.93
CA ILE A 29 4.28 13.72 -16.82
C ILE A 29 3.91 14.10 -15.39
N SER A 30 4.13 15.36 -15.03
CA SER A 30 3.65 15.94 -13.77
C SER A 30 2.13 16.05 -13.75
N GLY A 31 1.52 15.94 -12.57
CA GLY A 31 0.06 16.05 -12.40
C GLY A 31 -0.38 15.53 -11.02
N CYS A 32 -1.63 15.70 -10.70
CA CYS A 32 -2.23 15.20 -9.45
C CYS A 32 -1.45 15.59 -8.18
N GLY A 33 -0.87 16.79 -8.12
CA GLY A 33 -0.06 17.25 -6.99
C GLY A 33 1.42 16.87 -7.06
N LEU A 34 1.81 15.94 -7.96
CA LEU A 34 3.20 15.49 -8.12
C LEU A 34 3.93 16.20 -9.25
N THR A 35 5.18 16.56 -8.99
CA THR A 35 6.13 16.95 -10.02
C THR A 35 6.99 15.75 -10.40
N PHE A 36 6.93 15.32 -11.64
CA PHE A 36 7.83 14.29 -12.19
C PHE A 36 9.24 14.87 -12.34
N LEU A 37 10.24 14.16 -11.85
CA LEU A 37 11.64 14.59 -11.89
C LEU A 37 12.49 13.73 -12.83
N SER A 38 12.38 12.41 -12.73
CA SER A 38 13.14 11.48 -13.57
C SER A 38 12.54 10.09 -13.58
N SER A 39 12.89 9.30 -14.61
CA SER A 39 12.66 7.87 -14.65
C SER A 39 13.90 7.15 -15.16
N THR A 40 14.19 5.98 -14.59
CA THR A 40 15.25 5.08 -14.98
C THR A 40 14.70 3.70 -15.24
N GLN A 41 14.93 3.16 -16.40
CA GLN A 41 14.62 1.76 -16.69
C GLN A 41 15.68 0.87 -16.05
N ILE A 42 15.27 0.02 -15.12
CA ILE A 42 16.17 -0.91 -14.40
C ILE A 42 16.37 -2.20 -15.22
N ASN A 43 15.27 -2.68 -15.83
CA ASN A 43 15.26 -3.80 -16.75
C ASN A 43 14.03 -3.70 -17.67
N ASN A 44 13.76 -4.72 -18.48
CA ASN A 44 12.68 -4.70 -19.49
C ASN A 44 11.28 -4.40 -18.93
N GLN A 45 11.05 -4.59 -17.63
CA GLN A 45 9.74 -4.41 -16.97
C GLN A 45 9.79 -3.40 -15.83
N LEU A 46 10.95 -3.25 -15.17
CA LEU A 46 11.08 -2.50 -13.92
C LEU A 46 11.62 -1.09 -14.17
N TYR A 47 10.87 -0.12 -13.69
CA TYR A 47 11.21 1.30 -13.74
C TYR A 47 11.35 1.86 -12.33
N GLU A 48 12.29 2.77 -12.15
CA GLU A 48 12.41 3.61 -10.97
C GLU A 48 12.04 5.03 -11.36
N VAL A 49 11.03 5.58 -10.72
CA VAL A 49 10.53 6.94 -10.99
C VAL A 49 10.76 7.80 -9.76
N VAL A 50 11.20 9.02 -9.97
CA VAL A 50 11.40 10.01 -8.91
C VAL A 50 10.42 11.15 -9.10
N VAL A 51 9.67 11.45 -8.04
CA VAL A 51 8.70 12.54 -7.98
C VAL A 51 8.96 13.42 -6.77
N SER A 52 8.45 14.64 -6.78
CA SER A 52 8.36 15.49 -5.59
C SER A 52 6.91 15.86 -5.31
N SER A 53 6.59 16.07 -4.02
CA SER A 53 5.30 16.45 -3.50
C SER A 53 5.46 17.55 -2.47
N LYS A 54 4.40 18.33 -2.25
CA LYS A 54 4.33 19.26 -1.12
C LYS A 54 3.89 18.57 0.18
N GLN A 55 3.44 17.32 0.10
CA GLN A 55 2.90 16.56 1.22
C GLN A 55 3.99 15.88 2.07
N VAL A 56 5.15 15.61 1.48
CA VAL A 56 6.25 14.91 2.14
C VAL A 56 7.59 15.56 1.78
N LEU A 57 8.57 15.47 2.68
CA LEU A 57 9.89 16.05 2.46
C LEU A 57 10.70 15.28 1.44
N GLY A 58 11.46 16.02 0.63
CA GLY A 58 12.42 15.48 -0.32
C GLY A 58 11.76 14.82 -1.54
N ASN A 59 12.62 14.24 -2.37
CA ASN A 59 12.19 13.51 -3.56
C ASN A 59 11.79 12.08 -3.17
N GLN A 60 10.71 11.59 -3.75
CA GLN A 60 10.17 10.27 -3.47
C GLN A 60 10.42 9.32 -4.63
N THR A 61 10.95 8.15 -4.33
CA THR A 61 11.13 7.08 -5.29
C THR A 61 9.90 6.19 -5.34
N VAL A 62 9.49 5.82 -6.54
CA VAL A 62 8.45 4.82 -6.80
C VAL A 62 9.01 3.79 -7.77
N ARG A 63 9.02 2.51 -7.40
CA ARG A 63 9.29 1.40 -8.32
C ARG A 63 8.00 0.96 -8.98
N ILE A 64 8.05 0.77 -10.30
CA ILE A 64 6.92 0.36 -11.11
C ILE A 64 7.33 -0.83 -11.96
N LEU A 65 6.66 -1.96 -11.76
CA LEU A 65 6.83 -3.16 -12.54
C LEU A 65 5.67 -3.26 -13.53
N LEU A 66 5.99 -3.23 -14.82
CA LEU A 66 5.03 -3.32 -15.91
C LEU A 66 4.88 -4.77 -16.39
N PRO A 67 3.70 -5.19 -16.87
CA PRO A 67 3.53 -6.50 -17.46
C PRO A 67 4.36 -6.65 -18.75
N THR A 68 4.75 -7.88 -19.07
CA THR A 68 5.64 -8.19 -20.21
C THR A 68 5.11 -7.70 -21.55
N ASP A 69 3.79 -7.64 -21.69
CA ASP A 69 3.12 -7.21 -22.91
C ASP A 69 2.70 -5.73 -22.91
N TYR A 70 3.16 -4.95 -21.92
CA TYR A 70 2.74 -3.54 -21.78
C TYR A 70 2.98 -2.74 -23.05
N PHE A 71 4.12 -2.86 -23.71
CA PHE A 71 4.45 -2.10 -24.92
C PHE A 71 4.01 -2.77 -26.23
N THR A 72 3.70 -4.06 -26.20
CA THR A 72 3.28 -4.84 -27.40
C THR A 72 1.76 -5.00 -27.51
N SER A 73 1.04 -4.83 -26.41
CA SER A 73 -0.43 -4.84 -26.41
C SER A 73 -1.00 -3.55 -27.00
N GLY A 74 -2.21 -3.62 -27.53
CA GLY A 74 -2.89 -2.44 -28.08
C GLY A 74 -3.06 -1.31 -27.07
N SER A 75 -3.03 -0.05 -27.51
CA SER A 75 -3.11 1.15 -26.67
C SER A 75 -4.39 1.25 -25.82
N ARG A 76 -5.44 0.51 -26.17
CA ARG A 76 -6.70 0.45 -25.43
C ARG A 76 -6.67 -0.53 -24.25
N ARG A 77 -5.72 -1.50 -24.25
CA ARG A 77 -5.62 -2.49 -23.17
C ARG A 77 -5.22 -1.79 -21.89
N ARG A 78 -5.96 -2.07 -20.82
CA ARG A 78 -5.69 -1.57 -19.48
C ARG A 78 -5.41 -2.73 -18.54
N TYR A 79 -4.66 -2.45 -17.50
CA TYR A 79 -4.17 -3.43 -16.54
C TYR A 79 -4.65 -3.09 -15.14
N PRO A 80 -5.01 -4.09 -14.32
CA PRO A 80 -5.18 -3.86 -12.90
C PRO A 80 -3.84 -3.44 -12.27
N SER A 81 -3.90 -2.89 -11.06
CA SER A 81 -2.73 -2.45 -10.31
C SER A 81 -2.70 -3.04 -8.92
N LEU A 82 -1.51 -3.42 -8.46
CA LEU A 82 -1.20 -3.82 -7.09
C LEU A 82 -0.26 -2.78 -6.47
N TYR A 83 -0.68 -2.15 -5.40
CA TYR A 83 0.17 -1.31 -4.57
C TYR A 83 0.81 -2.16 -3.48
N LEU A 84 2.15 -2.21 -3.44
CA LEU A 84 2.91 -3.11 -2.57
C LEU A 84 3.78 -2.29 -1.61
N LEU A 85 3.39 -2.23 -0.35
CA LEU A 85 3.96 -1.34 0.67
C LEU A 85 5.08 -2.04 1.45
N HIS A 86 6.20 -1.33 1.66
CA HIS A 86 7.37 -1.85 2.38
C HIS A 86 7.24 -1.70 3.90
N GLY A 87 8.08 -2.40 4.66
CA GLY A 87 8.16 -2.33 6.11
C GLY A 87 9.01 -1.16 6.63
N ALA A 88 9.03 -1.00 7.95
CA ALA A 88 9.91 -0.03 8.60
C ALA A 88 11.38 -0.27 8.25
N THR A 89 12.16 0.79 8.13
CA THR A 89 13.58 0.81 7.71
C THR A 89 13.86 0.43 6.26
N ASP A 90 12.88 -0.01 5.51
CA ASP A 90 12.94 -0.31 4.08
C ASP A 90 12.62 0.93 3.22
N ASN A 91 12.47 0.76 1.91
CA ASN A 91 12.12 1.80 0.94
C ASN A 91 11.51 1.20 -0.34
N ALA A 92 11.16 2.04 -1.31
CA ALA A 92 10.56 1.65 -2.59
C ALA A 92 11.31 0.52 -3.34
N THR A 93 12.63 0.38 -3.16
CA THR A 93 13.42 -0.61 -3.90
C THR A 93 13.40 -2.00 -3.28
N THR A 94 12.96 -2.11 -2.03
CA THR A 94 13.21 -3.32 -1.22
C THR A 94 12.44 -4.53 -1.72
N TRP A 95 11.21 -4.37 -2.23
CA TRP A 95 10.45 -5.46 -2.83
C TRP A 95 11.06 -6.08 -4.10
N THR A 96 12.01 -5.39 -4.74
CA THR A 96 12.72 -5.87 -5.94
C THR A 96 14.22 -5.96 -5.74
N ARG A 97 14.70 -5.83 -4.48
CA ARG A 97 16.13 -5.89 -4.16
C ARG A 97 16.60 -7.34 -4.04
N PRO A 98 17.67 -7.74 -4.75
CA PRO A 98 18.25 -9.08 -4.59
C PRO A 98 18.54 -9.41 -3.13
N GLY A 99 18.19 -10.63 -2.71
CA GLY A 99 18.35 -11.11 -1.33
C GLY A 99 17.33 -10.57 -0.33
N LYS A 100 16.33 -9.82 -0.80
CA LYS A 100 15.18 -9.35 -0.02
C LYS A 100 13.87 -9.71 -0.72
N GLY A 101 13.20 -8.74 -1.33
CA GLY A 101 11.90 -8.93 -1.95
C GLY A 101 11.96 -9.58 -3.33
N GLU A 102 11.00 -10.44 -3.62
CA GLU A 102 10.88 -11.20 -4.87
C GLU A 102 9.67 -10.76 -5.70
N ALA A 103 9.19 -9.53 -5.52
CA ALA A 103 7.98 -9.07 -6.19
C ALA A 103 8.03 -9.24 -7.70
N GLN A 104 9.18 -9.02 -8.36
CA GLN A 104 9.30 -9.22 -9.79
C GLN A 104 9.15 -10.69 -10.20
N ASN A 105 9.70 -11.63 -9.42
CA ASN A 105 9.57 -13.06 -9.68
C ASN A 105 8.12 -13.53 -9.50
N ILE A 106 7.44 -13.00 -8.48
CA ILE A 106 6.07 -13.41 -8.10
C ILE A 106 5.03 -12.78 -9.04
N THR A 107 5.15 -11.48 -9.34
CA THR A 107 4.09 -10.73 -10.05
C THR A 107 4.41 -10.41 -11.51
N GLY A 108 5.67 -10.49 -11.93
CA GLY A 108 6.14 -9.95 -13.22
C GLY A 108 5.60 -10.66 -14.47
N ASN A 109 5.13 -11.90 -14.35
CA ASN A 109 4.52 -12.63 -15.47
C ASN A 109 3.01 -12.42 -15.59
N ALA A 110 2.41 -11.69 -14.68
CA ALA A 110 0.97 -11.42 -14.69
C ALA A 110 0.63 -10.18 -15.55
N SER A 111 -0.59 -10.13 -16.07
CA SER A 111 -1.16 -8.92 -16.69
C SER A 111 -1.54 -7.89 -15.60
N LEU A 112 -0.52 -7.35 -14.93
CA LEU A 112 -0.65 -6.51 -13.73
C LEU A 112 0.44 -5.43 -13.72
N ILE A 113 0.09 -4.23 -13.28
CA ILE A 113 1.06 -3.19 -12.93
C ILE A 113 1.29 -3.28 -11.43
N THR A 114 2.55 -3.51 -10.98
CA THR A 114 2.88 -3.47 -9.54
C THR A 114 3.58 -2.15 -9.20
N VAL A 115 3.02 -1.40 -8.25
CA VAL A 115 3.52 -0.10 -7.79
C VAL A 115 4.06 -0.24 -6.38
N MET A 116 5.33 0.10 -6.19
CA MET A 116 6.04 -0.02 -4.92
C MET A 116 6.55 1.37 -4.51
N PRO A 117 5.74 2.14 -3.78
CA PRO A 117 6.10 3.49 -3.38
C PRO A 117 7.04 3.51 -2.17
N ASN A 118 7.82 4.59 -2.03
CA ASN A 118 8.47 4.92 -0.77
C ASN A 118 7.44 5.41 0.25
N GLY A 119 7.55 4.93 1.50
CA GLY A 119 6.71 5.32 2.64
C GLY A 119 7.55 5.82 3.82
N ASP A 120 8.78 6.27 3.56
CA ASP A 120 9.83 6.58 4.53
C ASP A 120 10.17 5.39 5.44
N ARG A 121 11.27 5.54 6.17
CA ARG A 121 11.73 4.51 7.13
C ARG A 121 10.72 4.23 8.23
N PHE A 122 9.97 5.26 8.64
CA PHE A 122 8.98 5.20 9.72
C PHE A 122 7.75 6.06 9.45
N GLY A 123 7.38 6.27 8.19
CA GLY A 123 6.27 7.14 7.81
C GLY A 123 4.90 6.60 8.21
N PHE A 124 4.80 5.32 8.53
CA PHE A 124 3.58 4.63 8.96
C PHE A 124 2.37 4.88 8.07
N TYR A 125 2.58 5.24 6.82
CA TYR A 125 1.48 5.39 5.85
C TYR A 125 0.29 6.23 6.37
N THR A 126 0.56 7.21 7.23
CA THR A 126 -0.45 8.12 7.81
C THR A 126 -0.01 9.57 7.65
N ASN A 127 -0.92 10.50 7.81
CA ASN A 127 -0.55 11.91 8.01
C ASN A 127 -0.15 12.05 9.47
N TRP A 128 1.08 12.46 9.74
CA TRP A 128 1.59 12.52 11.09
C TRP A 128 0.84 13.53 11.95
N VAL A 129 0.45 13.10 13.14
CA VAL A 129 -0.19 13.96 14.14
C VAL A 129 0.79 15.01 14.66
N LEU A 130 2.06 14.64 14.83
CA LEU A 130 3.14 15.48 15.34
C LEU A 130 4.35 15.44 14.38
N PRO A 131 4.30 16.10 13.21
CA PRO A 131 5.39 16.03 12.23
C PRO A 131 6.70 16.72 12.69
N GLY A 132 6.63 17.58 13.72
CA GLY A 132 7.79 18.27 14.27
C GLY A 132 8.56 19.07 13.21
N GLN A 133 9.90 19.05 13.30
CA GLN A 133 10.79 19.70 12.33
C GLN A 133 10.92 18.91 11.01
N SER A 134 10.38 17.69 10.98
CA SER A 134 10.35 16.84 9.77
C SER A 134 9.11 17.10 8.90
N ALA A 135 8.34 18.15 9.15
CA ALA A 135 7.17 18.53 8.35
C ALA A 135 7.58 18.95 6.92
N PRO A 136 6.75 18.66 5.90
CA PRO A 136 5.52 17.88 6.00
C PRO A 136 5.74 16.36 6.01
N GLN A 137 4.84 15.63 6.67
CA GLN A 137 4.84 14.15 6.76
C GLN A 137 3.41 13.61 6.51
N ASN A 138 2.82 14.01 5.39
CA ASN A 138 1.45 13.64 5.03
C ASN A 138 1.46 12.44 4.07
N TRP A 139 1.97 11.29 4.54
CA TRP A 139 2.17 10.09 3.72
C TRP A 139 0.87 9.53 3.14
N ARG A 140 -0.23 9.55 3.92
CA ARG A 140 -1.53 9.13 3.43
C ARG A 140 -2.01 10.00 2.27
N THR A 141 -1.94 11.32 2.40
CA THR A 141 -2.30 12.26 1.33
C THR A 141 -1.40 12.07 0.11
N PHE A 142 -0.08 11.95 0.30
CA PHE A 142 0.86 11.70 -0.79
C PHE A 142 0.51 10.43 -1.57
N HIS A 143 0.25 9.30 -0.89
CA HIS A 143 -0.03 8.05 -1.56
C HIS A 143 -1.43 8.01 -2.20
N MET A 144 -2.45 8.40 -1.45
CA MET A 144 -3.83 8.14 -1.83
C MET A 144 -4.44 9.25 -2.68
N GLU A 145 -4.06 10.51 -2.43
CA GLU A 145 -4.67 11.66 -3.10
C GLU A 145 -3.80 12.23 -4.23
N GLU A 146 -2.48 11.89 -4.23
CA GLU A 146 -1.57 12.31 -5.29
C GLU A 146 -1.05 11.13 -6.11
N LEU A 147 -0.42 10.11 -5.49
CA LEU A 147 0.27 9.04 -6.23
C LEU A 147 -0.70 8.10 -6.95
N VAL A 148 -1.77 7.64 -6.30
CA VAL A 148 -2.75 6.74 -6.95
C VAL A 148 -3.34 7.38 -8.21
N PRO A 149 -3.89 8.60 -8.18
CA PRO A 149 -4.38 9.24 -9.40
C PRO A 149 -3.26 9.60 -10.38
N TRP A 150 -2.04 9.86 -9.93
CA TRP A 150 -0.90 10.09 -10.81
C TRP A 150 -0.48 8.83 -11.58
N ILE A 151 -0.53 7.66 -10.95
CA ILE A 151 -0.33 6.36 -11.61
C ILE A 151 -1.40 6.14 -12.70
N ASP A 152 -2.65 6.45 -12.40
CA ASP A 152 -3.75 6.33 -13.37
C ASP A 152 -3.62 7.32 -14.55
N LEU A 153 -3.09 8.52 -14.29
CA LEU A 153 -2.82 9.54 -15.32
C LEU A 153 -1.71 9.08 -16.27
N ASN A 154 -0.67 8.41 -15.75
CA ASN A 154 0.55 8.12 -16.49
C ASN A 154 0.61 6.69 -17.08
N LEU A 155 -0.18 5.76 -16.55
CA LEU A 155 -0.16 4.36 -16.97
C LEU A 155 -1.55 3.88 -17.40
N ARG A 156 -1.58 2.80 -18.17
CA ARG A 156 -2.82 2.19 -18.65
C ARG A 156 -3.45 1.31 -17.57
N THR A 157 -3.89 1.92 -16.48
CA THR A 157 -4.55 1.24 -15.37
C THR A 157 -6.05 1.07 -15.61
N ILE A 158 -6.65 0.08 -14.93
CA ILE A 158 -8.10 0.02 -14.69
C ILE A 158 -8.38 0.90 -13.47
N ALA A 159 -8.61 2.20 -13.72
CA ALA A 159 -8.68 3.28 -12.74
C ALA A 159 -9.98 3.28 -11.93
N LYS A 160 -10.30 2.17 -11.26
CA LYS A 160 -11.47 1.98 -10.40
C LYS A 160 -11.21 0.89 -9.36
N LYS A 161 -12.09 0.76 -8.39
CA LYS A 161 -12.01 -0.20 -7.27
C LYS A 161 -11.66 -1.62 -7.74
N GLU A 162 -12.41 -2.14 -8.70
CA GLU A 162 -12.25 -3.51 -9.20
C GLU A 162 -10.90 -3.75 -9.92
N GLY A 163 -10.22 -2.67 -10.28
CA GLY A 163 -8.89 -2.70 -10.91
C GLY A 163 -7.74 -2.49 -9.93
N ARG A 164 -7.98 -2.35 -8.61
CA ARG A 164 -6.90 -2.07 -7.65
C ARG A 164 -6.89 -3.04 -6.48
N ALA A 165 -5.68 -3.47 -6.13
CA ALA A 165 -5.40 -4.18 -4.89
C ALA A 165 -4.27 -3.48 -4.13
N ILE A 166 -4.20 -3.71 -2.82
CA ILE A 166 -3.14 -3.21 -1.96
C ILE A 166 -2.64 -4.31 -1.04
N ALA A 167 -1.33 -4.41 -0.87
CA ALA A 167 -0.72 -5.35 0.05
C ALA A 167 0.53 -4.74 0.69
N GLY A 168 0.97 -5.29 1.81
CA GLY A 168 2.20 -4.83 2.43
C GLY A 168 2.64 -5.69 3.60
N LEU A 169 3.89 -5.47 4.03
CA LEU A 169 4.50 -6.18 5.14
C LEU A 169 4.74 -5.26 6.34
N SER A 170 4.60 -5.76 7.56
CA SER A 170 4.97 -5.03 8.79
C SER A 170 4.29 -3.65 8.86
N MET A 171 5.04 -2.55 8.92
CA MET A 171 4.54 -1.18 8.77
C MET A 171 3.69 -1.02 7.50
N GLY A 172 4.09 -1.63 6.37
CA GLY A 172 3.31 -1.63 5.13
C GLY A 172 2.05 -2.50 5.20
N GLY A 173 2.05 -3.56 6.01
CA GLY A 173 0.87 -4.37 6.30
C GLY A 173 -0.20 -3.57 7.06
N PHE A 174 0.22 -2.74 8.01
CA PHE A 174 -0.64 -1.71 8.61
C PHE A 174 -1.12 -0.73 7.53
N GLY A 175 -0.20 -0.15 6.75
CA GLY A 175 -0.54 0.83 5.71
C GLY A 175 -1.56 0.30 4.71
N ALA A 176 -1.44 -0.98 4.31
CA ALA A 176 -2.38 -1.61 3.39
C ALA A 176 -3.80 -1.68 3.96
N MET A 177 -3.95 -2.07 5.22
CA MET A 177 -5.25 -2.11 5.89
C MET A 177 -5.78 -0.71 6.17
N HIS A 178 -4.93 0.20 6.67
CA HIS A 178 -5.31 1.58 6.94
C HIS A 178 -5.79 2.34 5.68
N TYR A 179 -5.15 2.10 4.53
CA TYR A 179 -5.63 2.69 3.27
C TYR A 179 -6.89 2.02 2.75
N ALA A 180 -7.00 0.69 2.90
CA ALA A 180 -8.20 -0.03 2.50
C ALA A 180 -9.44 0.42 3.30
N GLU A 181 -9.31 0.68 4.60
CA GLU A 181 -10.41 1.21 5.43
C GLU A 181 -10.74 2.66 5.09
N ALA A 182 -9.71 3.55 5.05
CA ALA A 182 -9.90 4.98 4.86
C ALA A 182 -10.37 5.35 3.43
N TYR A 183 -10.08 4.49 2.45
CA TYR A 183 -10.43 4.67 1.03
C TYR A 183 -11.08 3.39 0.46
N SER A 184 -12.13 2.92 1.13
CA SER A 184 -12.78 1.63 0.82
C SER A 184 -13.35 1.52 -0.60
N ASP A 185 -13.52 2.64 -1.30
CA ASP A 185 -13.94 2.68 -2.72
C ASP A 185 -12.76 2.60 -3.71
N ASN A 186 -11.52 2.52 -3.22
CA ASN A 186 -10.36 2.46 -4.09
C ASN A 186 -9.82 1.05 -4.34
N PHE A 187 -10.11 0.09 -3.45
CA PHE A 187 -9.51 -1.25 -3.51
C PHE A 187 -10.56 -2.35 -3.42
N ILE A 188 -10.43 -3.39 -4.26
CA ILE A 188 -11.26 -4.60 -4.20
C ILE A 188 -10.62 -5.66 -3.28
N TYR A 189 -9.30 -5.58 -3.07
CA TYR A 189 -8.53 -6.53 -2.28
C TYR A 189 -7.48 -5.83 -1.43
N GLY A 190 -7.37 -6.23 -0.15
CA GLY A 190 -6.33 -5.80 0.78
C GLY A 190 -5.62 -6.98 1.41
N ALA A 191 -4.27 -6.94 1.53
CA ALA A 191 -3.51 -7.99 2.19
C ALA A 191 -2.47 -7.42 3.17
N SER A 192 -2.35 -8.06 4.33
CA SER A 192 -1.40 -7.69 5.38
C SER A 192 -0.53 -8.90 5.75
N PHE A 193 0.79 -8.71 5.66
CA PHE A 193 1.79 -9.70 6.02
C PHE A 193 2.47 -9.24 7.32
N SER A 194 2.16 -9.89 8.44
CA SER A 194 2.67 -9.52 9.76
C SER A 194 2.52 -8.02 10.07
N GLY A 195 1.34 -7.47 9.77
CA GLY A 195 1.06 -6.05 9.90
C GLY A 195 0.94 -5.58 11.35
N VAL A 196 1.26 -4.30 11.60
CA VAL A 196 1.12 -3.61 12.90
C VAL A 196 -0.35 -3.20 13.10
N LEU A 197 -1.27 -4.17 13.24
CA LEU A 197 -2.72 -3.93 13.08
C LEU A 197 -3.46 -3.51 14.34
N ASN A 198 -2.96 -3.84 15.54
CA ASN A 198 -3.60 -3.52 16.82
C ASN A 198 -2.86 -2.37 17.50
N LEU A 199 -3.06 -1.15 17.03
CA LEU A 199 -2.38 0.04 17.56
C LEU A 199 -2.80 0.39 18.99
N LEU A 200 -3.91 -0.16 19.50
CA LEU A 200 -4.38 0.08 20.86
C LEU A 200 -3.79 -0.91 21.87
N ASP A 201 -3.06 -1.93 21.45
CA ASP A 201 -2.32 -2.83 22.35
C ASP A 201 -1.09 -2.12 22.89
N PRO A 202 -0.92 -2.04 24.24
CA PRO A 202 0.25 -1.40 24.86
C PRO A 202 1.61 -2.02 24.42
N ARG A 203 1.64 -3.31 24.06
CA ARG A 203 2.84 -3.97 23.53
C ARG A 203 3.21 -3.38 22.17
N VAL A 204 2.22 -3.19 21.30
CA VAL A 204 2.40 -2.58 19.96
C VAL A 204 2.79 -1.12 20.10
N GLN A 205 2.15 -0.35 20.99
CA GLN A 205 2.54 1.03 21.27
C GLN A 205 4.00 1.12 21.71
N THR A 206 4.42 0.23 22.64
CA THR A 206 5.80 0.15 23.08
C THR A 206 6.77 -0.16 21.94
N LEU A 207 6.41 -1.12 21.09
CA LEU A 207 7.22 -1.47 19.91
C LEU A 207 7.40 -0.27 18.97
N VAL A 208 6.32 0.42 18.61
CA VAL A 208 6.35 1.56 17.70
C VAL A 208 7.14 2.74 18.29
N LEU A 209 6.87 3.11 19.53
CA LEU A 209 7.56 4.22 20.20
C LEU A 209 9.07 4.00 20.35
N ASN A 210 9.53 2.75 20.44
CA ASN A 210 10.94 2.40 20.59
C ASN A 210 11.63 2.04 19.26
N LEU A 211 10.98 2.25 18.10
CA LEU A 211 11.66 2.06 16.82
C LEU A 211 12.89 2.98 16.73
N PRO A 212 14.02 2.45 16.23
CA PRO A 212 15.30 3.17 16.22
C PRO A 212 15.32 4.23 15.09
N GLY A 213 14.69 5.36 15.34
CA GLY A 213 14.60 6.51 14.43
C GLY A 213 15.38 7.74 14.92
N LYS A 214 15.29 8.85 14.18
CA LYS A 214 15.78 10.17 14.62
C LYS A 214 14.99 10.69 15.83
N ASP A 215 13.72 10.34 15.87
CA ASP A 215 12.83 10.69 16.94
C ASP A 215 12.70 9.47 17.87
N ASN A 216 13.15 9.60 19.12
CA ASN A 216 12.99 8.58 20.15
C ASN A 216 12.44 9.25 21.42
N PRO A 217 11.19 8.95 21.81
CA PRO A 217 10.25 8.00 21.21
C PRO A 217 9.67 8.48 19.87
N LEU A 218 9.29 7.53 18.98
CA LEU A 218 8.65 7.82 17.70
C LEU A 218 7.18 8.21 17.90
N ILE A 219 6.95 9.48 18.19
CA ILE A 219 5.60 10.04 18.45
C ILE A 219 4.96 10.66 17.20
N GLY A 220 5.75 10.92 16.16
CA GLY A 220 5.30 11.64 14.97
C GLY A 220 4.02 11.10 14.36
N PRO A 221 3.94 9.80 14.00
CA PRO A 221 2.80 9.22 13.30
C PRO A 221 1.47 9.33 14.07
N PHE A 222 1.48 9.04 15.37
CA PHE A 222 0.24 8.85 16.16
C PHE A 222 0.13 9.74 17.40
N GLY A 223 1.14 10.52 17.72
CA GLY A 223 1.21 11.28 18.96
C GLY A 223 1.56 10.39 20.17
N TYR A 224 1.34 10.93 21.38
CA TYR A 224 1.46 10.15 22.61
C TYR A 224 0.20 9.31 22.85
N PRO A 225 0.31 8.07 23.36
CA PRO A 225 -0.84 7.23 23.72
C PRO A 225 -1.44 7.67 25.07
N THR A 226 -2.02 8.88 25.10
CA THR A 226 -2.60 9.48 26.30
C THR A 226 -4.03 9.00 26.54
N SER A 227 -4.54 9.19 27.76
CA SER A 227 -5.92 8.87 28.11
C SER A 227 -6.84 10.10 27.96
N PRO A 228 -8.06 9.97 27.39
CA PRO A 228 -8.58 8.74 26.82
C PRO A 228 -7.93 8.41 25.44
N ILE A 229 -7.56 7.15 25.24
CA ILE A 229 -6.87 6.70 24.01
C ILE A 229 -7.70 6.98 22.75
N THR A 230 -9.03 7.00 22.85
CA THR A 230 -9.97 7.30 21.77
C THR A 230 -9.83 8.72 21.18
N SER A 231 -9.13 9.61 21.88
CA SER A 231 -8.85 10.98 21.42
C SER A 231 -7.48 11.12 20.74
N THR A 232 -6.78 10.02 20.50
CA THR A 232 -5.41 10.03 19.97
C THR A 232 -5.35 9.60 18.51
N GLY A 233 -4.23 9.91 17.85
CA GLY A 233 -3.90 9.38 16.52
C GLY A 233 -3.79 7.86 16.50
N TRP A 234 -3.48 7.21 17.63
CA TRP A 234 -3.47 5.75 17.77
C TRP A 234 -4.84 5.15 17.49
N PHE A 235 -5.91 5.70 18.10
CA PHE A 235 -7.28 5.24 17.85
C PHE A 235 -7.72 5.59 16.42
N ALA A 236 -7.44 6.81 15.97
CA ALA A 236 -7.84 7.26 14.63
C ALA A 236 -7.22 6.46 13.49
N ALA A 237 -6.10 5.75 13.74
CA ALA A 237 -5.42 4.92 12.76
C ALA A 237 -5.53 3.41 13.05
N ASP A 238 -6.20 2.99 14.13
CA ASP A 238 -6.32 1.58 14.50
C ASP A 238 -7.28 0.83 13.58
N THR A 239 -6.76 -0.10 12.80
CA THR A 239 -7.54 -0.87 11.81
C THR A 239 -8.64 -1.71 12.46
N ILE A 240 -8.43 -2.21 13.70
CA ILE A 240 -9.43 -3.01 14.40
C ILE A 240 -10.62 -2.14 14.81
N ALA A 241 -10.36 -0.92 15.28
CA ALA A 241 -11.41 0.04 15.63
C ALA A 241 -12.26 0.46 14.42
N HIS A 242 -11.68 0.44 13.23
CA HIS A 242 -12.32 0.85 11.97
C HIS A 242 -12.62 -0.31 11.02
N ALA A 243 -12.55 -1.55 11.48
CA ALA A 243 -12.74 -2.76 10.65
C ALA A 243 -14.07 -2.80 9.86
N ALA A 244 -15.09 -2.08 10.32
CA ALA A 244 -16.38 -2.00 9.65
C ALA A 244 -16.30 -1.37 8.23
N GLU A 245 -15.30 -0.52 7.98
CA GLU A 245 -15.08 0.13 6.69
C GLU A 245 -14.54 -0.85 5.64
N LEU A 246 -14.04 -2.01 6.06
CA LEU A 246 -13.53 -3.07 5.17
C LEU A 246 -14.63 -3.98 4.59
N ARG A 247 -15.92 -3.76 4.88
CA ARG A 247 -17.04 -4.67 4.50
C ARG A 247 -17.13 -5.01 3.01
N ASN A 248 -16.68 -4.13 2.15
CA ASN A 248 -16.79 -4.31 0.70
C ASN A 248 -15.44 -4.64 0.04
N ILE A 249 -14.49 -5.16 0.81
CA ILE A 249 -13.13 -5.47 0.37
C ILE A 249 -12.83 -6.92 0.76
N SER A 250 -12.23 -7.69 -0.14
CA SER A 250 -11.68 -9.01 0.20
C SER A 250 -10.37 -8.82 0.95
N ILE A 251 -10.22 -9.42 2.12
CA ILE A 251 -9.07 -9.24 2.99
C ILE A 251 -8.25 -10.53 3.10
N ALA A 252 -6.92 -10.39 3.16
CA ALA A 252 -6.02 -11.48 3.53
C ALA A 252 -5.10 -11.05 4.67
N LEU A 253 -4.98 -11.89 5.69
CA LEU A 253 -4.13 -11.68 6.86
C LEU A 253 -3.22 -12.89 7.04
N LEU A 254 -1.91 -12.68 7.01
CA LEU A 254 -0.92 -13.73 7.17
C LEU A 254 0.12 -13.30 8.20
N ALA A 255 0.44 -14.17 9.16
CA ALA A 255 1.43 -13.87 10.20
C ALA A 255 2.05 -15.16 10.79
N GLY A 256 3.30 -15.06 11.22
CA GLY A 256 3.99 -16.10 11.97
C GLY A 256 3.88 -15.92 13.48
N ASN A 257 4.68 -16.69 14.21
CA ASN A 257 4.77 -16.59 15.68
C ASN A 257 6.11 -17.10 16.25
N ALA A 258 7.16 -17.20 15.43
CA ALA A 258 8.43 -17.83 15.85
C ALA A 258 9.24 -16.97 16.84
N SER A 259 9.01 -15.66 16.90
CA SER A 259 9.59 -14.76 17.91
C SER A 259 8.49 -14.02 18.67
N THR A 260 8.85 -13.46 19.83
CA THR A 260 7.93 -12.62 20.62
C THR A 260 7.45 -11.39 19.82
N PHE A 261 8.33 -10.82 19.00
CA PHE A 261 7.99 -9.71 18.13
C PHE A 261 6.92 -10.13 17.10
N GLU A 262 7.18 -11.19 16.36
CA GLU A 262 6.25 -11.70 15.34
C GLU A 262 4.92 -12.16 15.94
N ALA A 263 4.97 -12.85 17.11
CA ALA A 263 3.77 -13.27 17.84
C ALA A 263 2.90 -12.07 18.26
N THR A 264 3.52 -10.95 18.67
CA THR A 264 2.77 -9.73 19.01
C THR A 264 2.03 -9.15 17.79
N LEU A 265 2.64 -9.17 16.61
CA LEU A 265 1.98 -8.74 15.36
C LEU A 265 0.93 -9.77 14.91
N GLY A 266 1.21 -11.05 15.09
CA GLY A 266 0.28 -12.14 14.86
C GLY A 266 -1.00 -12.01 15.69
N ASP A 267 -0.90 -11.65 16.97
CA ASP A 267 -2.06 -11.38 17.83
C ASP A 267 -2.96 -10.28 17.25
N GLY A 268 -2.38 -9.23 16.65
CA GLY A 268 -3.12 -8.18 15.96
C GLY A 268 -3.88 -8.73 14.74
N SER A 269 -3.25 -9.61 13.97
CA SER A 269 -3.88 -10.28 12.82
C SER A 269 -5.04 -11.19 13.25
N PHE A 270 -4.88 -11.96 14.34
CA PHE A 270 -5.97 -12.75 14.93
C PHE A 270 -7.16 -11.88 15.36
N ARG A 271 -6.90 -10.78 16.07
CA ARG A 271 -7.97 -9.89 16.55
C ARG A 271 -8.72 -9.24 15.39
N LEU A 272 -8.01 -8.77 14.36
CA LEU A 272 -8.66 -8.22 13.17
C LEU A 272 -9.48 -9.28 12.44
N HIS A 273 -8.95 -10.51 12.29
CA HIS A 273 -9.69 -11.64 11.72
C HIS A 273 -11.02 -11.87 12.44
N ASP A 274 -10.99 -11.99 13.77
CA ASP A 274 -12.19 -12.27 14.57
C ASP A 274 -13.25 -11.17 14.43
N VAL A 275 -12.82 -9.89 14.40
CA VAL A 275 -13.73 -8.76 14.17
C VAL A 275 -14.31 -8.79 12.76
N LEU A 276 -13.50 -9.08 11.73
CA LEU A 276 -13.97 -9.18 10.35
C LEU A 276 -14.98 -10.32 10.18
N VAL A 277 -14.74 -11.48 10.78
CA VAL A 277 -15.68 -12.61 10.79
C VAL A 277 -17.00 -12.21 11.46
N ALA A 278 -16.95 -11.54 12.61
CA ALA A 278 -18.15 -11.05 13.30
C ALA A 278 -18.93 -10.00 12.48
N LEU A 279 -18.25 -9.27 11.62
CA LEU A 279 -18.83 -8.29 10.70
C LEU A 279 -19.29 -8.91 9.36
N ASN A 280 -19.13 -10.22 9.17
CA ASN A 280 -19.37 -10.95 7.91
C ASN A 280 -18.55 -10.41 6.74
N VAL A 281 -17.34 -9.93 6.98
CA VAL A 281 -16.38 -9.52 5.94
C VAL A 281 -15.62 -10.74 5.42
N PRO A 282 -15.54 -10.97 4.11
CA PRO A 282 -14.74 -12.06 3.56
C PRO A 282 -13.26 -11.89 3.90
N VAL A 283 -12.69 -12.78 4.68
CA VAL A 283 -11.29 -12.75 5.10
C VAL A 283 -10.62 -14.10 4.88
N TYR A 284 -9.50 -14.08 4.16
CA TYR A 284 -8.56 -15.19 4.12
C TYR A 284 -7.56 -15.02 5.25
N PHE A 285 -7.45 -15.99 6.12
CA PHE A 285 -6.55 -15.94 7.28
C PHE A 285 -5.63 -17.16 7.31
N HIS A 286 -4.32 -16.92 7.27
CA HIS A 286 -3.32 -17.97 7.41
C HIS A 286 -2.30 -17.61 8.49
N PRO A 287 -2.53 -18.03 9.75
CA PRO A 287 -1.53 -17.94 10.81
C PRO A 287 -0.52 -19.08 10.62
N TYR A 288 0.53 -18.83 9.83
CA TYR A 288 1.48 -19.87 9.41
C TYR A 288 2.48 -20.31 10.50
N GLY A 289 2.37 -19.78 11.72
CA GLY A 289 3.11 -20.26 12.88
C GLY A 289 4.63 -20.24 12.70
N ASN A 290 5.26 -21.40 12.70
CA ASN A 290 6.70 -21.57 12.49
C ASN A 290 7.14 -21.56 11.01
N GLY A 291 6.24 -21.23 10.10
CA GLY A 291 6.52 -21.11 8.68
C GLY A 291 6.39 -22.39 7.86
N GLN A 292 6.24 -23.55 8.48
CA GLN A 292 6.19 -24.83 7.73
C GLN A 292 5.00 -24.92 6.77
N SER A 293 3.84 -24.37 7.16
CA SER A 293 2.61 -24.43 6.36
C SER A 293 2.66 -23.52 5.13
N ILE A 294 3.44 -22.43 5.16
CA ILE A 294 3.53 -21.46 4.05
C ILE A 294 4.68 -21.79 3.09
N GLY A 295 5.69 -22.52 3.53
CA GLY A 295 6.83 -22.95 2.72
C GLY A 295 7.80 -21.82 2.32
N HIS A 296 8.43 -21.95 1.16
CA HIS A 296 9.36 -20.96 0.58
C HIS A 296 10.51 -20.52 1.50
N GLY A 297 10.96 -21.40 2.43
CA GLY A 297 12.03 -21.08 3.36
C GLY A 297 11.62 -20.13 4.49
N CYS A 298 10.33 -19.89 4.68
CA CYS A 298 9.83 -19.17 5.84
C CYS A 298 10.08 -19.97 7.11
N ASN A 299 10.60 -19.33 8.15
CA ASN A 299 10.84 -19.91 9.48
C ASN A 299 9.86 -19.39 10.54
N GLY A 300 8.79 -18.71 10.12
CA GLY A 300 7.78 -18.15 11.00
C GLY A 300 8.15 -16.87 11.72
N ASP A 301 9.29 -16.26 11.38
CA ASP A 301 9.76 -15.02 11.98
C ASP A 301 9.60 -13.82 11.00
N HIS A 302 9.89 -12.62 11.51
CA HIS A 302 9.71 -11.34 10.80
C HIS A 302 10.83 -11.09 9.78
N ASN A 303 10.79 -11.80 8.65
CA ASN A 303 11.85 -11.76 7.65
C ASN A 303 11.34 -11.90 6.21
N TRP A 304 12.23 -11.60 5.26
CA TRP A 304 11.91 -11.61 3.84
C TRP A 304 11.53 -12.98 3.27
N GLY A 305 12.01 -14.08 3.83
CA GLY A 305 11.56 -15.42 3.45
C GLY A 305 10.06 -15.59 3.68
N CYS A 306 9.57 -15.16 4.85
CA CYS A 306 8.16 -15.22 5.20
C CYS A 306 7.31 -14.21 4.42
N PHE A 307 7.80 -13.00 4.16
CA PHE A 307 7.05 -11.99 3.40
C PHE A 307 6.92 -12.37 1.92
N ASN A 308 7.95 -12.94 1.31
CA ASN A 308 7.89 -13.46 -0.05
C ASN A 308 6.93 -14.66 -0.15
N ALA A 309 6.97 -15.56 0.83
CA ALA A 309 6.04 -16.68 0.93
C ALA A 309 4.58 -16.19 1.03
N ALA A 310 4.33 -15.19 1.89
CA ALA A 310 3.01 -14.61 2.06
C ALA A 310 2.50 -13.92 0.77
N LEU A 311 3.34 -13.17 0.09
CA LEU A 311 2.99 -12.57 -1.20
C LEU A 311 2.69 -13.64 -2.25
N ASN A 312 3.53 -14.67 -2.35
CA ASN A 312 3.34 -15.77 -3.31
C ASN A 312 2.02 -16.53 -3.07
N GLU A 313 1.67 -16.78 -1.80
CA GLU A 313 0.41 -17.46 -1.45
C GLU A 313 -0.83 -16.62 -1.73
N VAL A 314 -0.77 -15.32 -1.47
CA VAL A 314 -1.92 -14.42 -1.64
C VAL A 314 -2.08 -13.96 -3.08
N PHE A 315 -1.02 -13.94 -3.88
CA PHE A 315 -1.02 -13.38 -5.22
C PHE A 315 -2.09 -14.00 -6.15
N PRO A 316 -2.32 -15.31 -6.22
CA PRO A 316 -3.42 -15.87 -7.01
C PRO A 316 -4.81 -15.39 -6.57
N ARG A 317 -5.01 -15.11 -5.28
CA ARG A 317 -6.28 -14.59 -4.73
C ARG A 317 -6.48 -13.13 -5.13
N ILE A 318 -5.40 -12.33 -5.11
CA ILE A 318 -5.39 -10.95 -5.61
C ILE A 318 -5.81 -10.94 -7.09
N MET A 319 -5.16 -11.77 -7.91
CA MET A 319 -5.45 -11.85 -9.34
C MET A 319 -6.88 -12.31 -9.65
N ALA A 320 -7.43 -13.22 -8.83
CA ALA A 320 -8.82 -13.69 -8.96
C ALA A 320 -9.85 -12.60 -8.61
N ALA A 321 -9.52 -11.69 -7.70
CA ALA A 321 -10.40 -10.59 -7.31
C ALA A 321 -10.36 -9.40 -8.29
N LEU A 322 -9.20 -9.18 -8.93
CA LEU A 322 -8.98 -8.06 -9.84
C LEU A 322 -9.69 -8.24 -11.17
N GLN A 323 -10.36 -7.19 -11.63
CA GLN A 323 -10.92 -7.15 -12.97
C GLN A 323 -9.79 -7.20 -14.02
N GLN A 324 -9.93 -8.10 -14.99
CA GLN A 324 -9.05 -8.18 -16.16
C GLN A 324 -9.73 -7.54 -17.37
N GLN A 325 -8.95 -6.90 -18.23
CA GLN A 325 -9.42 -6.39 -19.51
C GLN A 325 -8.54 -6.98 -20.63
N TYR A 326 -9.13 -7.78 -21.46
CA TYR A 326 -8.49 -8.46 -22.60
C TYR A 326 -8.62 -7.67 -23.89
#